data_18bf2ca054d16b142627ffcf9a93909e
#
_entry.id   18bf2ca054d16b142627ffcf9a93909e
#
_cell.length_a   1.000
_cell.length_b   1.000
_cell.length_c   1.000
_cell.angle_alpha   90.00
_cell.angle_beta   90.00
_cell.angle_gamma   90.00
#
_symmetry.space_group_name_H-M   'P 1'
#
loop_
_entity.id
_entity.type
_entity.pdbx_description
1 polymer ?
#
loop_
_entity_poly.entity_id
_entity_poly.type
_entity_poly.pdbx_seq_one_letter_code
_entity_poly.pdbx_strand_id
1 'polypeptide(L)'
;MTENKNVELVEVPELTQRDKVETYIRSTFLLGSFNFERMQSIGFAVSMIPAIKRFYTKKEDQAEALTRHLEFFNTQLWVASSIMGVTAAMEREKAAGKDIDEAAITNVKVGLMGPLAGVGDPIYWGTARIVLAALGASLAVTGNILGPLLFFFGLTAIRWATRWYGFKYGYEKGTQIVTEAGGNTLQKITQGASVMGLFVMGALVYRWTSVNIPLPLTSYKNQAGAMVDVTVQSVLNDLLPGLASLGLCFLCMWLLKKKVNAIWLIFALFAVGIFGSYLGFLAL
;
A
#
# COMPACT_ATOMS: atom_id res chain seq x y z
N MET A 1 36.57 -22.08 16.52
CA MET A 1 37.55 -21.04 16.20
C MET A 1 36.93 -20.17 15.13
N THR A 2 36.28 -19.08 15.55
CA THR A 2 35.68 -18.08 14.66
C THR A 2 36.79 -17.13 14.26
N GLU A 3 37.25 -17.23 13.00
CA GLU A 3 38.15 -16.26 12.40
C GLU A 3 37.48 -14.89 12.42
N ASN A 4 38.00 -14.03 13.26
CA ASN A 4 37.65 -12.63 13.32
C ASN A 4 38.26 -11.96 12.06
N LYS A 5 37.55 -12.01 10.93
CA LYS A 5 37.89 -11.21 9.77
C LYS A 5 37.73 -9.76 10.18
N ASN A 6 38.84 -9.10 10.44
CA ASN A 6 38.90 -7.63 10.48
C ASN A 6 38.48 -7.13 9.09
N VAL A 7 37.20 -6.90 8.88
CA VAL A 7 36.69 -6.28 7.66
C VAL A 7 37.09 -4.81 7.76
N GLU A 8 38.05 -4.38 6.95
CA GLU A 8 38.36 -2.96 6.77
C GLU A 8 37.13 -2.26 6.25
N LEU A 9 36.52 -1.41 7.07
CA LEU A 9 35.38 -0.57 6.64
C LEU A 9 35.87 0.43 5.60
N VAL A 10 35.31 0.36 4.41
CA VAL A 10 35.59 1.27 3.30
C VAL A 10 34.64 2.45 3.39
N GLU A 11 35.16 3.66 3.23
CA GLU A 11 34.32 4.86 3.16
C GLU A 11 33.54 4.87 1.82
N VAL A 12 32.23 4.64 1.90
CA VAL A 12 31.33 4.66 0.74
C VAL A 12 30.65 6.02 0.65
N PRO A 13 30.73 6.70 -0.50
CA PRO A 13 30.15 8.03 -0.65
C PRO A 13 28.63 8.02 -0.48
N GLU A 14 28.10 9.10 0.09
CA GLU A 14 26.67 9.30 0.18
C GLU A 14 26.02 9.59 -1.19
N LEU A 15 24.72 9.36 -1.28
CA LEU A 15 23.95 9.75 -2.45
C LEU A 15 23.97 11.27 -2.63
N THR A 16 24.45 11.72 -3.77
CA THR A 16 24.34 13.13 -4.16
C THR A 16 22.88 13.50 -4.44
N GLN A 17 22.58 14.79 -4.49
CA GLN A 17 21.24 15.25 -4.91
C GLN A 17 20.90 14.79 -6.32
N ARG A 18 21.90 14.70 -7.21
CA ARG A 18 21.71 14.18 -8.56
C ARG A 18 21.28 12.71 -8.53
N ASP A 19 21.95 11.86 -7.73
CA ASP A 19 21.60 10.44 -7.60
C ASP A 19 20.18 10.27 -7.06
N LYS A 20 19.79 11.07 -6.05
CA LYS A 20 18.44 11.07 -5.47
C LYS A 20 17.38 11.46 -6.50
N VAL A 21 17.62 12.52 -7.26
CA VAL A 21 16.72 12.99 -8.32
C VAL A 21 16.62 11.95 -9.44
N GLU A 22 17.73 11.36 -9.86
CA GLU A 22 17.73 10.34 -10.90
C GLU A 22 16.97 9.08 -10.46
N THR A 23 17.18 8.60 -9.23
CA THR A 23 16.41 7.50 -8.64
C THR A 23 14.91 7.85 -8.59
N TYR A 24 14.58 9.06 -8.18
CA TYR A 24 13.21 9.56 -8.16
C TYR A 24 12.57 9.56 -9.55
N ILE A 25 13.25 10.10 -10.58
CA ILE A 25 12.74 10.12 -11.97
C ILE A 25 12.52 8.68 -12.46
N ARG A 26 13.52 7.80 -12.29
CA ARG A 26 13.43 6.39 -12.70
C ARG A 26 12.28 5.66 -12.02
N SER A 27 12.07 5.91 -10.72
CA SER A 27 10.96 5.33 -9.97
C SER A 27 9.59 5.75 -10.50
N THR A 28 9.49 6.83 -11.33
CA THR A 28 8.24 7.20 -12.01
C THR A 28 7.80 6.14 -13.01
N PHE A 29 8.75 5.40 -13.55
CA PHE A 29 8.53 4.34 -14.52
C PHE A 29 8.50 2.94 -13.88
N LEU A 30 8.17 2.85 -12.59
CA LEU A 30 8.13 1.58 -11.85
C LEU A 30 7.28 0.51 -12.53
N LEU A 31 6.20 0.90 -13.22
CA LEU A 31 5.34 0.01 -14.00
C LEU A 31 5.75 -0.14 -15.46
N GLY A 32 6.80 0.51 -15.93
CA GLY A 32 7.18 0.52 -17.34
C GLY A 32 7.50 -0.87 -17.91
N SER A 33 7.88 -1.80 -17.06
CA SER A 33 8.18 -3.20 -17.39
C SER A 33 7.42 -4.17 -16.49
N PHE A 34 6.19 -3.80 -16.11
CA PHE A 34 5.33 -4.64 -15.30
C PHE A 34 5.03 -5.96 -16.01
N ASN A 35 5.20 -7.07 -15.30
CA ASN A 35 4.95 -8.40 -15.83
C ASN A 35 4.28 -9.28 -14.77
N PHE A 36 3.66 -10.37 -15.22
CA PHE A 36 2.89 -11.25 -14.34
C PHE A 36 3.76 -12.05 -13.35
N GLU A 37 4.99 -12.38 -13.73
CA GLU A 37 5.89 -13.23 -12.94
C GLU A 37 6.49 -12.47 -11.76
N ARG A 38 7.01 -11.24 -12.00
CA ARG A 38 7.80 -10.48 -11.02
C ARG A 38 7.25 -9.10 -10.70
N MET A 39 6.11 -8.76 -11.27
CA MET A 39 5.36 -7.51 -11.07
C MET A 39 6.22 -6.25 -11.34
N GLN A 40 6.63 -5.54 -10.30
CA GLN A 40 7.33 -4.25 -10.38
C GLN A 40 8.87 -4.39 -10.29
N SER A 41 9.41 -5.61 -10.26
CA SER A 41 10.82 -5.87 -9.92
C SER A 41 11.81 -5.17 -10.85
N ILE A 42 11.59 -5.21 -12.18
CA ILE A 42 12.48 -4.57 -13.15
C ILE A 42 12.48 -3.04 -12.93
N GLY A 43 11.31 -2.44 -12.74
CA GLY A 43 11.19 -1.02 -12.44
C GLY A 43 11.90 -0.62 -11.15
N PHE A 44 11.84 -1.50 -10.12
CA PHE A 44 12.58 -1.31 -8.87
C PHE A 44 14.10 -1.35 -9.13
N ALA A 45 14.61 -2.38 -9.79
CA ALA A 45 16.03 -2.52 -10.12
C ALA A 45 16.55 -1.33 -10.94
N VAL A 46 15.80 -0.91 -11.98
CA VAL A 46 16.15 0.27 -12.81
C VAL A 46 16.19 1.55 -11.97
N SER A 47 15.30 1.68 -10.99
CA SER A 47 15.27 2.83 -10.08
C SER A 47 16.49 2.85 -9.15
N MET A 48 17.02 1.68 -8.78
CA MET A 48 18.18 1.55 -7.89
C MET A 48 19.52 1.77 -8.60
N ILE A 49 19.58 1.78 -9.94
CA ILE A 49 20.83 1.92 -10.69
C ILE A 49 21.71 3.11 -10.24
N PRO A 50 21.17 4.35 -10.02
CA PRO A 50 22.00 5.46 -9.59
C PRO A 50 22.67 5.21 -8.24
N ALA A 51 21.93 4.67 -7.29
CA ALA A 51 22.44 4.33 -5.95
C ALA A 51 23.50 3.21 -6.02
N ILE A 52 23.23 2.14 -6.75
CA ILE A 52 24.18 1.02 -6.90
C ILE A 52 25.47 1.47 -7.57
N LYS A 53 25.40 2.28 -8.64
CA LYS A 53 26.59 2.84 -9.29
C LYS A 53 27.39 3.78 -8.38
N ARG A 54 26.73 4.41 -7.42
CA ARG A 54 27.38 5.30 -6.46
C ARG A 54 28.13 4.53 -5.37
N PHE A 55 27.57 3.41 -4.94
CA PHE A 55 28.12 2.63 -3.82
C PHE A 55 29.15 1.60 -4.24
N TYR A 56 28.98 0.99 -5.40
CA TYR A 56 29.86 -0.06 -5.89
C TYR A 56 30.72 0.43 -7.06
N THR A 57 32.04 0.28 -6.93
CA THR A 57 32.99 0.71 -7.97
C THR A 57 33.21 -0.36 -9.02
N LYS A 58 33.16 -1.65 -8.66
CA LYS A 58 33.35 -2.77 -9.58
C LYS A 58 32.06 -3.13 -10.28
N LYS A 59 32.15 -3.45 -11.55
CA LYS A 59 30.97 -3.82 -12.36
C LYS A 59 30.33 -5.14 -11.92
N GLU A 60 31.15 -6.05 -11.43
CA GLU A 60 30.72 -7.34 -10.91
C GLU A 60 29.81 -7.15 -9.69
N ASP A 61 30.25 -6.34 -8.72
CA ASP A 61 29.48 -6.02 -7.50
C ASP A 61 28.18 -5.27 -7.84
N GLN A 62 28.22 -4.37 -8.86
CA GLN A 62 27.04 -3.67 -9.35
C GLN A 62 26.02 -4.66 -9.97
N ALA A 63 26.50 -5.62 -10.76
CA ALA A 63 25.65 -6.63 -11.39
C ALA A 63 25.00 -7.52 -10.35
N GLU A 64 25.76 -7.97 -9.34
CA GLU A 64 25.26 -8.77 -8.24
C GLU A 64 24.18 -8.01 -7.44
N ALA A 65 24.46 -6.75 -7.06
CA ALA A 65 23.50 -5.89 -6.37
C ALA A 65 22.21 -5.68 -7.18
N LEU A 66 22.31 -5.45 -8.49
CA LEU A 66 21.14 -5.30 -9.35
C LEU A 66 20.37 -6.61 -9.50
N THR A 67 21.05 -7.75 -9.56
CA THR A 67 20.42 -9.07 -9.70
C THR A 67 19.53 -9.38 -8.50
N ARG A 68 19.98 -9.08 -7.26
CA ARG A 68 19.13 -9.25 -6.06
C ARG A 68 17.88 -8.38 -6.07
N HIS A 69 17.87 -7.27 -6.83
CA HIS A 69 16.70 -6.42 -6.96
C HIS A 69 15.73 -6.85 -8.06
N LEU A 70 16.06 -7.85 -8.87
CA LEU A 70 15.17 -8.44 -9.86
C LEU A 70 14.21 -9.50 -9.29
N GLU A 71 14.23 -9.74 -7.99
CA GLU A 71 13.25 -10.60 -7.31
C GLU A 71 11.86 -9.97 -7.33
N PHE A 72 10.84 -10.81 -7.08
CA PHE A 72 9.45 -10.36 -7.00
C PHE A 72 9.29 -9.12 -6.11
N PHE A 73 8.62 -8.10 -6.64
CA PHE A 73 8.30 -6.89 -5.91
C PHE A 73 6.96 -6.34 -6.36
N ASN A 74 6.06 -6.13 -5.42
CA ASN A 74 4.75 -5.52 -5.69
C ASN A 74 4.23 -4.79 -4.46
N THR A 75 4.04 -3.49 -4.58
CA THR A 75 3.47 -2.64 -3.54
C THR A 75 2.78 -1.44 -4.17
N GLN A 76 2.16 -0.59 -3.35
CA GLN A 76 1.58 0.66 -3.82
C GLN A 76 2.68 1.58 -4.40
N LEU A 77 2.43 2.11 -5.60
CA LEU A 77 3.42 2.76 -6.46
C LEU A 77 4.16 3.95 -5.83
N TRP A 78 3.47 4.72 -5.00
CA TRP A 78 4.04 5.97 -4.48
C TRP A 78 4.82 5.73 -3.20
N VAL A 79 4.37 4.79 -2.36
CA VAL A 79 5.11 4.39 -1.15
C VAL A 79 6.27 3.45 -1.45
N ALA A 80 6.33 2.84 -2.64
CA ALA A 80 7.46 2.03 -3.08
C ALA A 80 8.81 2.77 -2.93
N SER A 81 8.79 4.10 -3.09
CA SER A 81 9.98 4.94 -2.91
C SER A 81 10.56 4.87 -1.50
N SER A 82 9.74 4.67 -0.47
CA SER A 82 10.22 4.48 0.90
C SER A 82 11.02 3.19 1.04
N ILE A 83 10.55 2.10 0.40
CA ILE A 83 11.30 0.84 0.36
C ILE A 83 12.61 1.00 -0.41
N MET A 84 12.59 1.72 -1.55
CA MET A 84 13.80 2.02 -2.30
C MET A 84 14.81 2.79 -1.45
N GLY A 85 14.36 3.75 -0.64
CA GLY A 85 15.22 4.49 0.28
C GLY A 85 15.89 3.59 1.32
N VAL A 86 15.10 2.78 2.03
CA VAL A 86 15.62 1.82 3.02
C VAL A 86 16.59 0.84 2.38
N THR A 87 16.23 0.29 1.23
CA THR A 87 17.07 -0.67 0.49
C THR A 87 18.38 -0.01 0.04
N ALA A 88 18.34 1.22 -0.45
CA ALA A 88 19.54 1.96 -0.83
C ALA A 88 20.48 2.21 0.37
N ALA A 89 19.91 2.51 1.54
CA ALA A 89 20.69 2.65 2.75
C ALA A 89 21.40 1.33 3.15
N MET A 90 20.69 0.20 3.04
CA MET A 90 21.25 -1.12 3.32
C MET A 90 22.37 -1.49 2.32
N GLU A 91 22.16 -1.21 1.02
CA GLU A 91 23.19 -1.44 0.00
C GLU A 91 24.46 -0.60 0.26
N ARG A 92 24.30 0.64 0.71
CA ARG A 92 25.43 1.48 1.09
C ARG A 92 26.23 0.88 2.24
N GLU A 93 25.56 0.43 3.27
CA GLU A 93 26.19 -0.16 4.45
C GLU A 93 26.87 -1.50 4.11
N LYS A 94 26.27 -2.30 3.22
CA LYS A 94 26.91 -3.52 2.67
C LYS A 94 28.15 -3.17 1.86
N ALA A 95 28.08 -2.17 0.99
CA ALA A 95 29.22 -1.71 0.20
C ALA A 95 30.36 -1.17 1.07
N ALA A 96 30.05 -0.61 2.26
CA ALA A 96 31.03 -0.18 3.25
C ALA A 96 31.73 -1.34 3.99
N GLY A 97 31.39 -2.60 3.67
CA GLY A 97 31.99 -3.78 4.28
C GLY A 97 31.32 -4.23 5.57
N LYS A 98 30.15 -3.69 5.92
CA LYS A 98 29.38 -4.25 7.05
C LYS A 98 28.83 -5.63 6.70
N ASP A 99 28.80 -6.50 7.70
CA ASP A 99 28.29 -7.86 7.57
C ASP A 99 26.74 -7.85 7.45
N ILE A 100 26.28 -7.45 6.26
CA ILE A 100 24.87 -7.45 5.90
C ILE A 100 24.64 -8.57 4.89
N ASP A 101 23.91 -9.59 5.33
CA ASP A 101 23.50 -10.68 4.46
C ASP A 101 22.56 -10.15 3.35
N GLU A 102 22.72 -10.67 2.15
CA GLU A 102 21.87 -10.36 1.00
C GLU A 102 20.41 -10.72 1.26
N ALA A 103 20.20 -11.84 1.95
CA ALA A 103 18.89 -12.25 2.39
C ALA A 103 18.25 -11.20 3.34
N ALA A 104 19.04 -10.48 4.14
CA ALA A 104 18.52 -9.43 5.00
C ALA A 104 17.97 -8.26 4.17
N ILE A 105 18.65 -7.83 3.10
CA ILE A 105 18.19 -6.78 2.18
C ILE A 105 16.88 -7.20 1.50
N THR A 106 16.85 -8.42 0.97
CA THR A 106 15.65 -9.00 0.35
C THR A 106 14.50 -9.11 1.34
N ASN A 107 14.75 -9.61 2.54
CA ASN A 107 13.71 -9.78 3.56
C ASN A 107 13.09 -8.45 4.00
N VAL A 108 13.89 -7.39 4.14
CA VAL A 108 13.40 -6.04 4.42
C VAL A 108 12.53 -5.53 3.28
N LYS A 109 13.00 -5.65 2.05
CA LYS A 109 12.27 -5.26 0.84
C LYS A 109 10.91 -5.99 0.76
N VAL A 110 10.91 -7.32 0.90
CA VAL A 110 9.69 -8.16 0.85
C VAL A 110 8.79 -7.90 2.04
N GLY A 111 9.36 -7.78 3.25
CA GLY A 111 8.60 -7.57 4.48
C GLY A 111 7.84 -6.25 4.52
N LEU A 112 8.33 -5.22 3.83
CA LEU A 112 7.66 -3.91 3.76
C LEU A 112 6.61 -3.82 2.63
N MET A 113 6.59 -4.72 1.66
CA MET A 113 5.67 -4.66 0.52
C MET A 113 4.20 -4.64 0.94
N GLY A 114 3.78 -5.66 1.69
CA GLY A 114 2.39 -5.83 2.12
C GLY A 114 1.89 -4.70 3.04
N PRO A 115 2.58 -4.43 4.15
CA PRO A 115 2.19 -3.35 5.07
C PRO A 115 2.08 -1.99 4.40
N LEU A 116 3.05 -1.62 3.55
CA LEU A 116 2.99 -0.33 2.86
C LEU A 116 1.93 -0.29 1.75
N ALA A 117 1.64 -1.41 1.07
CA ALA A 117 0.49 -1.49 0.18
C ALA A 117 -0.81 -1.30 0.95
N GLY A 118 -0.97 -1.99 2.11
CA GLY A 118 -2.14 -1.88 2.97
C GLY A 118 -2.41 -0.46 3.49
N VAL A 119 -1.38 0.35 3.64
CA VAL A 119 -1.50 1.78 3.99
C VAL A 119 -1.70 2.63 2.75
N GLY A 120 -0.92 2.40 1.72
CA GLY A 120 -0.86 3.26 0.54
C GLY A 120 -2.10 3.17 -0.34
N ASP A 121 -2.59 1.98 -0.64
CA ASP A 121 -3.75 1.81 -1.52
C ASP A 121 -5.01 2.50 -0.97
N PRO A 122 -5.41 2.32 0.30
CA PRO A 122 -6.53 3.04 0.86
C PRO A 122 -6.37 4.57 0.87
N ILE A 123 -5.19 5.05 1.20
CA ILE A 123 -4.93 6.50 1.28
C ILE A 123 -4.98 7.12 -0.11
N TYR A 124 -4.26 6.57 -1.09
CA TYR A 124 -4.12 7.21 -2.39
C TYR A 124 -5.25 6.87 -3.35
N TRP A 125 -5.59 5.57 -3.50
CA TRP A 125 -6.65 5.14 -4.39
C TRP A 125 -8.03 5.28 -3.76
N GLY A 126 -8.13 4.92 -2.48
CA GLY A 126 -9.37 4.92 -1.72
C GLY A 126 -9.81 6.29 -1.21
N THR A 127 -8.92 7.23 -1.04
CA THR A 127 -9.24 8.53 -0.44
C THR A 127 -8.81 9.70 -1.33
N ALA A 128 -7.52 9.94 -1.49
CA ALA A 128 -7.02 11.14 -2.16
C ALA A 128 -7.56 11.27 -3.60
N ARG A 129 -7.50 10.18 -4.37
CA ARG A 129 -7.99 10.16 -5.76
C ARG A 129 -9.50 10.40 -5.84
N ILE A 130 -10.28 9.77 -4.96
CA ILE A 130 -11.73 9.90 -4.97
C ILE A 130 -12.15 11.32 -4.57
N VAL A 131 -11.56 11.88 -3.52
CA VAL A 131 -11.87 13.24 -3.06
C VAL A 131 -11.53 14.27 -4.16
N LEU A 132 -10.32 14.19 -4.73
CA LEU A 132 -9.92 15.10 -5.81
C LEU A 132 -10.77 14.92 -7.06
N ALA A 133 -11.16 13.69 -7.40
CA ALA A 133 -12.05 13.43 -8.53
C ALA A 133 -13.45 14.02 -8.30
N ALA A 134 -14.01 13.86 -7.12
CA ALA A 134 -15.32 14.41 -6.77
C ALA A 134 -15.31 15.95 -6.81
N LEU A 135 -14.30 16.57 -6.21
CA LEU A 135 -14.14 18.03 -6.25
C LEU A 135 -13.90 18.53 -7.68
N GLY A 136 -13.06 17.85 -8.44
CA GLY A 136 -12.81 18.18 -9.85
C GLY A 136 -14.06 18.04 -10.70
N ALA A 137 -14.83 16.97 -10.52
CA ALA A 137 -16.08 16.75 -11.25
C ALA A 137 -17.13 17.81 -10.92
N SER A 138 -17.29 18.18 -9.63
CA SER A 138 -18.26 19.20 -9.22
C SER A 138 -18.01 20.56 -9.88
N LEU A 139 -16.75 20.93 -10.05
CA LEU A 139 -16.37 22.15 -10.78
C LEU A 139 -16.54 21.99 -12.30
N ALA A 140 -16.23 20.81 -12.85
CA ALA A 140 -16.32 20.56 -14.28
C ALA A 140 -17.76 20.55 -14.81
N VAL A 141 -18.74 20.11 -14.02
CA VAL A 141 -20.17 20.13 -14.36
C VAL A 141 -20.67 21.56 -14.70
N THR A 142 -20.10 22.59 -14.06
CA THR A 142 -20.40 23.99 -14.35
C THR A 142 -19.61 24.56 -15.53
N GLY A 143 -18.87 23.71 -16.27
CA GLY A 143 -18.00 24.14 -17.37
C GLY A 143 -16.67 24.76 -16.93
N ASN A 144 -16.34 24.70 -15.65
CA ASN A 144 -15.12 25.30 -15.11
C ASN A 144 -13.89 24.40 -15.33
N ILE A 145 -12.92 24.91 -16.13
CA ILE A 145 -11.67 24.22 -16.44
C ILE A 145 -10.79 23.94 -15.21
N LEU A 146 -11.02 24.66 -14.10
CA LEU A 146 -10.31 24.41 -12.84
C LEU A 146 -10.59 23.01 -12.27
N GLY A 147 -11.72 22.39 -12.63
CA GLY A 147 -12.05 21.04 -12.17
C GLY A 147 -11.01 19.98 -12.60
N PRO A 148 -10.80 19.77 -13.90
CA PRO A 148 -9.76 18.88 -14.42
C PRO A 148 -8.34 19.27 -13.96
N LEU A 149 -8.03 20.56 -13.89
CA LEU A 149 -6.72 21.03 -13.42
C LEU A 149 -6.49 20.72 -11.95
N LEU A 150 -7.49 20.91 -11.09
CA LEU A 150 -7.42 20.54 -9.67
C LEU A 150 -7.12 19.05 -9.49
N PHE A 151 -7.85 18.21 -10.22
CA PHE A 151 -7.63 16.77 -10.18
C PHE A 151 -6.21 16.40 -10.62
N PHE A 152 -5.79 16.90 -11.79
CA PHE A 152 -4.48 16.56 -12.36
C PHE A 152 -3.31 17.06 -11.50
N PHE A 153 -3.30 18.35 -11.17
CA PHE A 153 -2.21 18.95 -10.39
C PHE A 153 -2.23 18.54 -8.93
N GLY A 154 -3.41 18.40 -8.31
CA GLY A 154 -3.55 17.97 -6.93
C GLY A 154 -3.03 16.54 -6.74
N LEU A 155 -3.47 15.61 -7.60
CA LEU A 155 -3.01 14.22 -7.54
C LEU A 155 -1.50 14.10 -7.87
N THR A 156 -1.03 14.89 -8.83
CA THR A 156 0.38 14.92 -9.22
C THR A 156 1.27 15.46 -8.09
N ALA A 157 0.84 16.53 -7.41
CA ALA A 157 1.56 17.09 -6.27
C ALA A 157 1.67 16.09 -5.11
N ILE A 158 0.56 15.42 -4.75
CA ILE A 158 0.56 14.38 -3.72
C ILE A 158 1.52 13.25 -4.10
N ARG A 159 1.44 12.76 -5.36
CA ARG A 159 2.33 11.72 -5.88
C ARG A 159 3.80 12.12 -5.76
N TRP A 160 4.15 13.32 -6.17
CA TRP A 160 5.52 13.81 -6.15
C TRP A 160 6.03 13.97 -4.73
N ALA A 161 5.24 14.59 -3.86
CA ALA A 161 5.61 14.76 -2.46
C ALA A 161 5.82 13.40 -1.77
N THR A 162 4.87 12.47 -1.91
CA THR A 162 4.97 11.14 -1.30
C THR A 162 6.24 10.41 -1.72
N ARG A 163 6.53 10.40 -3.03
CA ARG A 163 7.69 9.67 -3.55
C ARG A 163 9.01 10.31 -3.15
N TRP A 164 9.09 11.64 -3.19
CA TRP A 164 10.29 12.36 -2.80
C TRP A 164 10.61 12.20 -1.32
N TYR A 165 9.65 12.53 -0.49
CA TYR A 165 9.83 12.41 0.95
C TYR A 165 9.93 10.95 1.39
N GLY A 166 9.18 10.04 0.78
CA GLY A 166 9.27 8.61 1.04
C GLY A 166 10.68 8.08 0.81
N PHE A 167 11.30 8.38 -0.33
CA PHE A 167 12.68 8.00 -0.61
C PHE A 167 13.66 8.62 0.39
N LYS A 168 13.53 9.93 0.63
CA LYS A 168 14.43 10.65 1.54
C LYS A 168 14.40 10.07 2.95
N TYR A 169 13.21 9.97 3.54
CA TYR A 169 13.05 9.41 4.89
C TYR A 169 13.41 7.93 4.96
N GLY A 170 13.07 7.15 3.93
CA GLY A 170 13.47 5.75 3.84
C GLY A 170 14.99 5.59 3.85
N TYR A 171 15.71 6.43 3.10
CA TYR A 171 17.18 6.41 3.08
C TYR A 171 17.79 6.84 4.42
N GLU A 172 17.32 7.96 4.99
CA GLU A 172 17.82 8.48 6.27
C GLU A 172 17.55 7.53 7.44
N LYS A 173 16.37 6.91 7.47
CA LYS A 173 16.01 5.95 8.52
C LYS A 173 16.54 4.55 8.28
N GLY A 174 16.77 4.18 7.01
CA GLY A 174 17.36 2.90 6.64
C GLY A 174 18.75 2.70 7.22
N THR A 175 19.59 3.74 7.24
CA THR A 175 20.90 3.70 7.88
C THR A 175 20.81 3.46 9.39
N GLN A 176 19.81 4.06 10.06
CA GLN A 176 19.56 3.83 11.50
C GLN A 176 19.08 2.39 11.77
N ILE A 177 18.21 1.85 10.91
CA ILE A 177 17.72 0.46 11.02
C ILE A 177 18.88 -0.54 10.95
N VAL A 178 19.84 -0.27 10.06
CA VAL A 178 21.03 -1.13 9.90
C VAL A 178 21.99 -0.99 11.09
N THR A 179 22.21 0.23 11.59
CA THR A 179 23.15 0.48 12.70
C THR A 179 22.60 -0.01 14.04
N GLU A 180 21.30 0.00 14.23
CA GLU A 180 20.61 -0.56 15.41
C GLU A 180 20.43 -2.09 15.30
N ALA A 181 21.35 -2.80 14.66
CA ALA A 181 21.34 -4.20 14.21
C ALA A 181 20.80 -5.28 15.19
N GLY A 182 19.85 -4.96 16.02
CA GLY A 182 19.10 -5.87 16.92
C GLY A 182 17.71 -6.27 16.42
N GLY A 183 17.37 -6.10 15.15
CA GLY A 183 16.13 -6.68 14.54
C GLY A 183 14.78 -6.10 14.97
N ASN A 184 14.69 -5.34 16.07
CA ASN A 184 13.42 -4.89 16.65
C ASN A 184 12.79 -3.68 15.94
N THR A 185 13.59 -2.77 15.38
CA THR A 185 13.08 -1.51 14.79
C THR A 185 12.33 -1.76 13.50
N LEU A 186 12.87 -2.58 12.60
CA LEU A 186 12.19 -2.98 11.37
C LEU A 186 10.87 -3.73 11.66
N GLN A 187 10.90 -4.66 12.61
CA GLN A 187 9.72 -5.41 13.01
C GLN A 187 8.63 -4.50 13.59
N LYS A 188 9.02 -3.51 14.42
CA LYS A 188 8.09 -2.50 14.96
C LYS A 188 7.48 -1.62 13.85
N ILE A 189 8.30 -1.16 12.87
CA ILE A 189 7.81 -0.37 11.73
C ILE A 189 6.83 -1.20 10.89
N THR A 190 7.19 -2.44 10.56
CA THR A 190 6.33 -3.35 9.79
C THR A 190 5.02 -3.63 10.54
N GLN A 191 5.08 -3.88 11.83
CA GLN A 191 3.90 -4.12 12.66
C GLN A 191 3.04 -2.87 12.77
N GLY A 192 3.63 -1.69 13.00
CA GLY A 192 2.91 -0.42 13.03
C GLY A 192 2.22 -0.09 11.71
N ALA A 193 2.91 -0.28 10.59
CA ALA A 193 2.33 -0.11 9.25
C ALA A 193 1.19 -1.10 9.00
N SER A 194 1.33 -2.35 9.43
CA SER A 194 0.27 -3.37 9.31
C SER A 194 -0.98 -2.99 10.12
N VAL A 195 -0.80 -2.55 11.37
CA VAL A 195 -1.91 -2.10 12.23
C VAL A 195 -2.62 -0.90 11.61
N MET A 196 -1.86 0.10 11.13
CA MET A 196 -2.43 1.27 10.47
C MET A 196 -3.17 0.88 9.19
N GLY A 197 -2.60 0.00 8.37
CA GLY A 197 -3.24 -0.51 7.15
C GLY A 197 -4.55 -1.22 7.45
N LEU A 198 -4.59 -2.10 8.44
CA LEU A 198 -5.80 -2.80 8.85
C LEU A 198 -6.87 -1.84 9.41
N PHE A 199 -6.46 -0.83 10.17
CA PHE A 199 -7.38 0.21 10.67
C PHE A 199 -8.04 0.98 9.51
N VAL A 200 -7.25 1.44 8.54
CA VAL A 200 -7.77 2.15 7.35
C VAL A 200 -8.65 1.22 6.51
N MET A 201 -8.26 -0.04 6.31
CA MET A 201 -9.08 -1.03 5.60
C MET A 201 -10.42 -1.26 6.30
N GLY A 202 -10.43 -1.36 7.63
CA GLY A 202 -11.69 -1.47 8.39
C GLY A 202 -12.65 -0.30 8.15
N ALA A 203 -12.14 0.93 8.14
CA ALA A 203 -12.94 2.11 7.83
C ALA A 203 -13.49 2.10 6.38
N LEU A 204 -12.71 1.59 5.43
CA LEU A 204 -13.14 1.47 4.04
C LEU A 204 -14.17 0.37 3.81
N VAL A 205 -14.11 -0.73 4.54
CA VAL A 205 -15.16 -1.77 4.49
C VAL A 205 -16.52 -1.14 4.78
N TYR A 206 -16.64 -0.35 5.85
CA TYR A 206 -17.89 0.35 6.15
C TYR A 206 -18.32 1.32 5.04
N ARG A 207 -17.37 2.05 4.45
CA ARG A 207 -17.67 3.09 3.46
C ARG A 207 -18.01 2.55 2.07
N TRP A 208 -17.40 1.45 1.67
CA TRP A 208 -17.48 0.92 0.30
C TRP A 208 -18.37 -0.30 0.16
N THR A 209 -18.68 -0.96 1.27
CA THR A 209 -19.57 -2.11 1.28
C THR A 209 -20.87 -1.70 1.94
N SER A 210 -21.88 -1.37 1.15
CA SER A 210 -23.23 -1.14 1.65
C SER A 210 -24.04 -2.43 1.56
N VAL A 211 -24.48 -2.94 2.69
CA VAL A 211 -25.46 -4.02 2.78
C VAL A 211 -26.69 -3.44 3.42
N ASN A 212 -27.80 -3.43 2.71
CA ASN A 212 -29.06 -2.90 3.20
C ASN A 212 -30.13 -4.02 3.21
N ILE A 213 -30.62 -4.36 4.40
CA ILE A 213 -31.61 -5.42 4.63
C ILE A 213 -32.92 -4.74 5.06
N PRO A 214 -33.82 -4.41 4.09
CA PRO A 214 -35.02 -3.62 4.35
C PRO A 214 -36.17 -4.43 4.97
N LEU A 215 -35.93 -5.67 5.40
CA LEU A 215 -36.96 -6.54 5.97
C LEU A 215 -37.61 -5.88 7.20
N PRO A 216 -38.91 -5.60 7.17
CA PRO A 216 -39.62 -5.01 8.28
C PRO A 216 -39.80 -6.01 9.43
N LEU A 217 -39.40 -5.61 10.64
CA LEU A 217 -39.58 -6.38 11.87
C LEU A 217 -40.89 -5.95 12.59
N THR A 218 -41.07 -4.62 12.70
CA THR A 218 -42.24 -4.04 13.34
C THR A 218 -42.42 -2.59 12.89
N SER A 219 -43.63 -2.05 13.11
CA SER A 219 -43.89 -0.62 12.83
C SER A 219 -44.54 0.01 14.07
N TYR A 220 -44.14 1.22 14.38
CA TYR A 220 -44.71 1.98 15.48
C TYR A 220 -45.04 3.43 15.05
N LYS A 221 -45.96 4.06 15.74
CA LYS A 221 -46.26 5.50 15.55
C LYS A 221 -45.29 6.32 16.40
N ASN A 222 -44.57 7.23 15.78
CA ASN A 222 -43.73 8.18 16.50
C ASN A 222 -44.61 9.28 17.19
N GLN A 223 -43.97 10.12 17.98
CA GLN A 223 -44.64 11.21 18.70
C GLN A 223 -45.34 12.22 17.75
N ALA A 224 -44.93 12.31 16.50
CA ALA A 224 -45.53 13.14 15.46
C ALA A 224 -46.68 12.42 14.71
N GLY A 225 -47.06 11.21 15.12
CA GLY A 225 -48.13 10.41 14.50
C GLY A 225 -47.77 9.69 13.21
N ALA A 226 -46.52 9.81 12.74
CA ALA A 226 -46.04 9.10 11.53
C ALA A 226 -45.70 7.65 11.86
N MET A 227 -46.02 6.71 10.94
CA MET A 227 -45.60 5.31 11.01
C MET A 227 -44.09 5.23 10.73
N VAL A 228 -43.36 4.59 11.62
CA VAL A 228 -41.91 4.30 11.45
C VAL A 228 -41.74 2.80 11.43
N ASP A 229 -41.20 2.31 10.33
CA ASP A 229 -40.88 0.89 10.16
C ASP A 229 -39.49 0.60 10.74
N VAL A 230 -39.47 -0.34 11.66
CA VAL A 230 -38.20 -0.89 12.19
C VAL A 230 -37.80 -2.05 11.30
N THR A 231 -36.69 -1.87 10.60
CA THR A 231 -36.14 -2.90 9.70
C THR A 231 -34.96 -3.63 10.37
N VAL A 232 -34.61 -4.81 9.84
CA VAL A 232 -33.39 -5.51 10.27
C VAL A 232 -32.17 -4.60 10.17
N GLN A 233 -32.08 -3.80 9.10
CA GLN A 233 -30.95 -2.88 8.90
C GLN A 233 -30.92 -1.77 9.96
N SER A 234 -32.08 -1.21 10.35
CA SER A 234 -32.11 -0.16 11.38
C SER A 234 -31.60 -0.70 12.73
N VAL A 235 -32.03 -1.90 13.12
CA VAL A 235 -31.56 -2.55 14.36
C VAL A 235 -30.06 -2.85 14.31
N LEU A 236 -29.55 -3.34 13.17
CA LEU A 236 -28.12 -3.59 13.02
C LEU A 236 -27.30 -2.30 13.09
N ASN A 237 -27.81 -1.22 12.51
CA ASN A 237 -27.13 0.09 12.55
C ASN A 237 -27.18 0.74 13.93
N ASP A 238 -28.23 0.51 14.72
CA ASP A 238 -28.34 0.99 16.10
C ASP A 238 -27.38 0.25 17.03
N LEU A 239 -27.12 -1.03 16.76
CA LEU A 239 -26.13 -1.83 17.51
C LEU A 239 -24.70 -1.41 17.14
N LEU A 240 -24.39 -1.42 15.86
CA LEU A 240 -23.08 -1.01 15.32
C LEU A 240 -23.23 -0.63 13.85
N PRO A 241 -23.02 0.65 13.47
CA PRO A 241 -23.07 1.08 12.09
C PRO A 241 -22.14 0.26 11.21
N GLY A 242 -22.69 -0.35 10.14
CA GLY A 242 -21.91 -1.19 9.23
C GLY A 242 -21.68 -2.65 9.69
N LEU A 243 -22.39 -3.12 10.70
CA LEU A 243 -22.26 -4.49 11.20
C LEU A 243 -22.48 -5.54 10.11
N ALA A 244 -23.46 -5.34 9.23
CA ALA A 244 -23.74 -6.24 8.10
C ALA A 244 -22.56 -6.30 7.12
N SER A 245 -21.99 -5.15 6.76
CA SER A 245 -20.82 -5.03 5.88
C SER A 245 -19.57 -5.68 6.48
N LEU A 246 -19.35 -5.47 7.76
CA LEU A 246 -18.25 -6.08 8.50
C LEU A 246 -18.43 -7.60 8.61
N GLY A 247 -19.64 -8.06 8.92
CA GLY A 247 -19.98 -9.49 8.96
C GLY A 247 -19.76 -10.17 7.61
N LEU A 248 -20.17 -9.53 6.51
CA LEU A 248 -19.90 -10.02 5.15
C LEU A 248 -18.41 -10.12 4.87
N CYS A 249 -17.63 -9.11 5.27
CA CYS A 249 -16.17 -9.12 5.12
C CYS A 249 -15.54 -10.31 5.87
N PHE A 250 -15.90 -10.53 7.12
CA PHE A 250 -15.39 -11.65 7.91
C PHE A 250 -15.83 -13.01 7.33
N LEU A 251 -17.05 -13.12 6.82
CA LEU A 251 -17.51 -14.31 6.14
C LEU A 251 -16.66 -14.62 4.90
N CYS A 252 -16.40 -13.62 4.07
CA CYS A 252 -15.53 -13.76 2.90
C CYS A 252 -14.10 -14.17 3.31
N MET A 253 -13.54 -13.54 4.32
CA MET A 253 -12.21 -13.89 4.85
C MET A 253 -12.17 -15.34 5.36
N TRP A 254 -13.19 -15.78 6.06
CA TRP A 254 -13.29 -17.15 6.56
C TRP A 254 -13.39 -18.18 5.42
N LEU A 255 -14.18 -17.90 4.37
CA LEU A 255 -14.29 -18.75 3.18
C LEU A 255 -12.95 -18.84 2.43
N LEU A 256 -12.26 -17.72 2.24
CA LEU A 256 -10.93 -17.68 1.62
C LEU A 256 -9.91 -18.46 2.46
N LYS A 257 -9.98 -18.35 3.79
CA LYS A 257 -9.12 -19.12 4.70
C LYS A 257 -9.36 -20.62 4.60
N LYS A 258 -10.60 -21.02 4.27
CA LYS A 258 -10.96 -22.40 3.92
C LYS A 258 -10.56 -22.83 2.50
N LYS A 259 -9.77 -22.00 1.80
CA LYS A 259 -9.29 -22.23 0.43
C LYS A 259 -10.40 -22.26 -0.63
N VAL A 260 -11.56 -21.67 -0.37
CA VAL A 260 -12.55 -21.43 -1.40
C VAL A 260 -11.96 -20.49 -2.44
N ASN A 261 -12.08 -20.84 -3.71
CA ASN A 261 -11.53 -20.02 -4.80
C ASN A 261 -12.24 -18.65 -4.84
N ALA A 262 -11.45 -17.56 -4.87
CA ALA A 262 -11.97 -16.20 -4.87
C ALA A 262 -12.91 -15.91 -6.04
N ILE A 263 -12.71 -16.53 -7.20
CA ILE A 263 -13.58 -16.37 -8.37
C ILE A 263 -14.99 -16.88 -8.08
N TRP A 264 -15.12 -18.06 -7.48
CA TRP A 264 -16.41 -18.59 -7.09
C TRP A 264 -17.09 -17.77 -6.01
N LEU A 265 -16.29 -17.21 -5.07
CA LEU A 265 -16.82 -16.31 -4.05
C LEU A 265 -17.40 -15.03 -4.68
N ILE A 266 -16.73 -14.45 -5.67
CA ILE A 266 -17.21 -13.28 -6.41
C ILE A 266 -18.54 -13.60 -7.11
N PHE A 267 -18.62 -14.71 -7.85
CA PHE A 267 -19.87 -15.11 -8.49
C PHE A 267 -21.00 -15.38 -7.50
N ALA A 268 -20.69 -16.01 -6.36
CA ALA A 268 -21.66 -16.22 -5.29
C ALA A 268 -22.19 -14.90 -4.73
N LEU A 269 -21.32 -13.89 -4.50
CA LEU A 269 -21.73 -12.57 -4.05
C LEU A 269 -22.60 -11.85 -5.08
N PHE A 270 -22.28 -11.94 -6.38
CA PHE A 270 -23.15 -11.42 -7.44
C PHE A 270 -24.52 -12.10 -7.43
N ALA A 271 -24.56 -13.44 -7.34
CA ALA A 271 -25.80 -14.18 -7.27
C ALA A 271 -26.64 -13.76 -6.05
N VAL A 272 -26.04 -13.69 -4.86
CA VAL A 272 -26.70 -13.24 -3.63
C VAL A 272 -27.22 -11.80 -3.77
N GLY A 273 -26.45 -10.89 -4.36
CA GLY A 273 -26.88 -9.51 -4.60
C GLY A 273 -28.08 -9.44 -5.55
N ILE A 274 -28.02 -10.12 -6.70
CA ILE A 274 -29.09 -10.11 -7.71
C ILE A 274 -30.37 -10.78 -7.16
N PHE A 275 -30.27 -12.00 -6.64
CA PHE A 275 -31.43 -12.73 -6.12
C PHE A 275 -31.97 -12.09 -4.84
N GLY A 276 -31.09 -11.58 -3.96
CA GLY A 276 -31.49 -10.89 -2.75
C GLY A 276 -32.28 -9.61 -3.04
N SER A 277 -31.85 -8.84 -4.03
CA SER A 277 -32.57 -7.66 -4.48
C SER A 277 -33.90 -8.03 -5.18
N TYR A 278 -33.88 -9.04 -6.03
CA TYR A 278 -35.13 -9.53 -6.70
C TYR A 278 -36.18 -10.03 -5.72
N LEU A 279 -35.78 -10.70 -4.66
CA LEU A 279 -36.67 -11.23 -3.61
C LEU A 279 -37.01 -10.19 -2.53
N GLY A 280 -36.44 -8.97 -2.58
CA GLY A 280 -36.67 -7.91 -1.61
C GLY A 280 -35.95 -8.06 -0.27
N PHE A 281 -35.03 -9.04 -0.15
CA PHE A 281 -34.22 -9.20 1.06
C PHE A 281 -33.04 -8.19 1.15
N LEU A 282 -32.60 -7.70 -0.01
CA LEU A 282 -31.55 -6.69 -0.12
C LEU A 282 -32.09 -5.50 -0.91
N ALA A 283 -31.74 -4.27 -0.48
CA ALA A 283 -32.01 -3.05 -1.23
C ALA A 283 -30.69 -2.37 -1.63
N LEU A 284 -30.75 -1.62 -2.74
CA LEU A 284 -29.67 -0.78 -3.23
C LEU A 284 -29.51 0.48 -2.37
#